data_874fab5c10e6c378fc246834349e59c8
#
_entry.id   874fab5c10e6c378fc246834349e59c8
#
_cell.length_a   1.000
_cell.length_b   1.000
_cell.length_c   1.000
_cell.angle_alpha   90.00
_cell.angle_beta   90.00
_cell.angle_gamma   90.00
#
_symmetry.space_group_name_H-M   'P 1'
#
loop_
_entity.id
_entity.type
_entity.pdbx_description
1 polymer ?
#
loop_
_entity_poly.entity_id
_entity_poly.type
_entity_poly.pdbx_seq_one_letter_code
_entity_poly.pdbx_strand_id
1 'polypeptide(L)'
;MTIGVFAKLRDVVVAVSDGRLSIGPGSVSLDSAAKISRIRPEYRYPLSSMGTVDRSEPYHMYDWCIMYAGTYALASEIRDAFRTAVTNLLVDRLDDGDVDFVAAWSGRHRGNDEFYIHGSELPKIPSRIIVDELRRAYRSKGDEWMANRSRIPDVEFILFGTNGETREYEAYVVSLDQAHTTLGNPIAVKAEPVPTMSVVAIGSPAEASKIVTDSQLLAAIQNSVPPSSAVRTVFRRATLTP
;
A
#
# COMPACT_ATOMS: atom_id res chain seq x y z
N MET A 1 4.63 -14.27 -15.63
CA MET A 1 3.50 -14.40 -14.72
C MET A 1 3.99 -14.05 -13.33
N THR A 2 3.29 -13.23 -12.58
CA THR A 2 3.72 -12.75 -11.25
C THR A 2 2.79 -13.31 -10.20
N ILE A 3 3.36 -13.80 -9.10
CA ILE A 3 2.60 -14.25 -7.94
C ILE A 3 3.16 -13.57 -6.70
N GLY A 4 2.27 -13.05 -5.87
CA GLY A 4 2.56 -12.60 -4.53
C GLY A 4 1.70 -13.37 -3.53
N VAL A 5 2.28 -13.80 -2.44
CA VAL A 5 1.60 -14.49 -1.34
C VAL A 5 1.78 -13.69 -0.07
N PHE A 6 0.69 -13.47 0.62
CA PHE A 6 0.65 -12.77 1.88
C PHE A 6 -0.13 -13.57 2.91
N ALA A 7 0.44 -13.75 4.09
CA ALA A 7 -0.21 -14.38 5.22
C ALA A 7 -0.26 -13.40 6.39
N LYS A 8 -1.46 -13.17 6.91
CA LYS A 8 -1.69 -12.41 8.14
C LYS A 8 -1.99 -13.38 9.27
N LEU A 9 -1.01 -13.60 10.11
CA LEU A 9 -1.14 -14.40 11.33
C LEU A 9 -1.41 -13.46 12.51
N ARG A 10 -1.60 -14.03 13.71
CA ARG A 10 -1.97 -13.23 14.89
C ARG A 10 -0.96 -12.11 15.18
N ASP A 11 0.33 -12.43 15.22
CA ASP A 11 1.40 -11.50 15.61
C ASP A 11 2.47 -11.30 14.53
N VAL A 12 2.29 -11.90 13.35
CA VAL A 12 3.28 -11.90 12.27
C VAL A 12 2.59 -11.80 10.94
N VAL A 13 3.21 -11.07 10.03
CA VAL A 13 2.87 -11.08 8.60
C VAL A 13 4.02 -11.67 7.80
N VAL A 14 3.69 -12.48 6.82
CA VAL A 14 4.64 -13.04 5.87
C VAL A 14 4.24 -12.59 4.48
N ALA A 15 5.14 -11.96 3.75
CA ALA A 15 4.92 -11.56 2.38
C ALA A 15 6.04 -12.10 1.50
N VAL A 16 5.68 -12.81 0.45
CA VAL A 16 6.60 -13.42 -0.50
C VAL A 16 6.15 -13.09 -1.92
N SER A 17 7.06 -12.69 -2.77
CA SER A 17 6.78 -12.50 -4.20
C SER A 17 7.88 -13.14 -5.05
N ASP A 18 7.49 -13.58 -6.25
CA ASP A 18 8.49 -13.95 -7.25
C ASP A 18 9.24 -12.70 -7.73
N GLY A 19 10.53 -12.84 -8.03
CA GLY A 19 11.37 -11.73 -8.53
C GLY A 19 11.32 -11.55 -10.05
N ARG A 20 10.52 -12.33 -10.78
CA ARG A 20 10.51 -12.32 -12.25
C ARG A 20 9.67 -11.20 -12.83
N LEU A 21 10.25 -10.48 -13.79
CA LEU A 21 9.54 -9.60 -14.72
C LEU A 21 9.58 -10.21 -16.11
N SER A 22 8.42 -10.55 -16.65
CA SER A 22 8.29 -10.93 -18.07
C SER A 22 7.93 -9.69 -18.89
N ILE A 23 8.74 -9.36 -19.90
CA ILE A 23 8.55 -8.18 -20.77
C ILE A 23 7.84 -8.59 -22.07
N GLY A 24 7.00 -9.62 -22.07
CA GLY A 24 6.24 -10.12 -23.21
C GLY A 24 6.58 -11.56 -23.59
N PRO A 25 5.84 -12.16 -24.53
CA PRO A 25 6.08 -13.52 -24.97
C PRO A 25 7.48 -13.65 -25.62
N GLY A 26 8.32 -14.52 -25.07
CA GLY A 26 9.68 -14.77 -25.60
C GLY A 26 10.75 -13.76 -25.21
N SER A 27 10.45 -12.79 -24.34
CA SER A 27 11.43 -11.80 -23.88
C SER A 27 12.16 -12.22 -22.62
N VAL A 28 13.36 -11.68 -22.43
CA VAL A 28 14.21 -11.91 -21.27
C VAL A 28 13.50 -11.50 -20.01
N SER A 29 13.36 -12.42 -19.06
CA SER A 29 12.88 -12.14 -17.73
C SER A 29 13.98 -11.48 -16.90
N LEU A 30 13.70 -10.36 -16.27
CA LEU A 30 14.57 -9.82 -15.22
C LEU A 30 14.25 -10.56 -13.92
N ASP A 31 15.21 -11.34 -13.42
CA ASP A 31 15.05 -12.18 -12.23
C ASP A 31 15.19 -11.43 -10.89
N SER A 32 15.26 -10.10 -10.91
CA SER A 32 15.60 -9.32 -9.71
C SER A 32 14.71 -8.13 -9.39
N ALA A 33 13.48 -8.10 -9.90
CA ALA A 33 12.57 -7.01 -9.59
C ALA A 33 12.08 -7.07 -8.13
N ALA A 34 12.31 -6.01 -7.39
CA ALA A 34 11.73 -5.84 -6.06
C ALA A 34 10.24 -5.52 -6.17
N LYS A 35 9.38 -6.52 -5.94
CA LYS A 35 7.92 -6.38 -5.96
C LYS A 35 7.32 -6.06 -4.59
N ILE A 36 8.13 -6.06 -3.55
CA ILE A 36 7.78 -5.61 -2.21
C ILE A 36 8.61 -4.39 -1.91
N SER A 37 7.96 -3.30 -1.56
CA SER A 37 8.62 -2.04 -1.23
C SER A 37 8.14 -1.53 0.11
N ARG A 38 9.06 -1.01 0.91
CA ARG A 38 8.74 -0.29 2.14
C ARG A 38 8.36 1.14 1.80
N ILE A 39 7.34 1.63 2.46
CA ILE A 39 6.85 3.00 2.35
C ILE A 39 6.76 3.57 3.76
N ARG A 40 7.21 4.78 3.91
CA ARG A 40 7.16 5.50 5.18
C ARG A 40 6.19 6.67 5.03
N PRO A 41 4.94 6.54 5.47
CA PRO A 41 4.00 7.66 5.49
C PRO A 41 4.54 8.77 6.37
N GLU A 42 4.47 9.98 5.84
CA GLU A 42 5.04 11.16 6.46
C GLU A 42 4.12 12.35 6.23
N TYR A 43 3.90 13.14 7.27
CA TYR A 43 3.21 14.41 7.13
C TYR A 43 4.07 15.55 7.64
N ARG A 44 3.76 16.73 7.15
CA ARG A 44 4.38 17.96 7.63
C ARG A 44 3.39 18.73 8.48
N TYR A 45 3.88 19.29 9.54
CA TYR A 45 3.11 20.15 10.42
C TYR A 45 3.87 21.46 10.66
N PRO A 46 3.15 22.59 10.75
CA PRO A 46 3.77 23.87 11.04
C PRO A 46 4.27 23.91 12.48
N LEU A 47 5.52 24.31 12.66
CA LEU A 47 6.05 24.67 13.97
C LEU A 47 5.93 26.18 14.14
N SER A 48 5.24 26.62 15.19
CA SER A 48 5.24 28.02 15.58
C SER A 48 6.34 28.27 16.60
N SER A 49 7.24 29.17 16.28
CA SER A 49 8.07 29.82 17.27
C SER A 49 7.75 31.31 17.25
N MET A 50 7.28 31.86 18.39
CA MET A 50 6.99 33.29 18.58
C MET A 50 6.03 33.92 17.54
N GLY A 51 4.99 33.17 17.10
CA GLY A 51 3.97 33.70 16.18
C GLY A 51 4.33 33.71 14.70
N THR A 52 5.47 33.17 14.33
CA THR A 52 5.85 32.95 12.93
C THR A 52 5.94 31.45 12.63
N VAL A 53 5.39 31.04 11.49
CA VAL A 53 5.54 29.67 10.99
C VAL A 53 6.90 29.55 10.32
N ASP A 54 7.90 29.10 11.08
CA ASP A 54 9.28 29.08 10.59
C ASP A 54 9.65 27.81 9.84
N ARG A 55 9.08 26.66 10.18
CA ARG A 55 9.41 25.37 9.56
C ARG A 55 8.25 24.40 9.61
N SER A 56 8.13 23.57 8.58
CA SER A 56 7.37 22.33 8.64
C SER A 56 8.35 21.18 8.88
N GLU A 57 8.24 20.50 10.02
CA GLU A 57 9.01 19.29 10.27
C GLU A 57 8.28 18.05 9.77
N PRO A 58 8.99 17.10 9.16
CA PRO A 58 8.41 15.84 8.79
C PRO A 58 8.19 14.96 10.02
N TYR A 59 7.02 14.35 10.11
CA TYR A 59 6.70 13.38 11.13
C TYR A 59 6.26 12.06 10.50
N HIS A 60 6.81 10.98 10.97
CA HIS A 60 6.42 9.63 10.57
C HIS A 60 6.27 8.74 11.80
N MET A 61 5.40 7.75 11.72
CA MET A 61 5.13 6.84 12.84
C MET A 61 5.53 5.41 12.54
N TYR A 62 4.84 4.82 11.57
CA TYR A 62 4.98 3.43 11.24
C TYR A 62 5.22 3.25 9.75
N ASP A 63 6.02 2.23 9.44
CA ASP A 63 6.23 1.84 8.06
C ASP A 63 5.08 0.99 7.54
N TRP A 64 4.80 1.18 6.28
CA TRP A 64 3.94 0.35 5.48
C TRP A 64 4.74 -0.36 4.41
N CYS A 65 4.23 -1.47 3.94
CA CYS A 65 4.78 -2.19 2.81
C CYS A 65 3.72 -2.33 1.73
N ILE A 66 4.15 -2.27 0.49
CA ILE A 66 3.31 -2.53 -0.67
C ILE A 66 3.93 -3.68 -1.48
N MET A 67 3.12 -4.66 -1.79
CA MET A 67 3.44 -5.74 -2.72
C MET A 67 2.50 -5.66 -3.91
N TYR A 68 3.00 -5.98 -5.11
CA TYR A 68 2.16 -5.95 -6.31
C TYR A 68 2.36 -7.17 -7.20
N ALA A 69 1.31 -7.47 -7.96
CA ALA A 69 1.31 -8.44 -9.05
C ALA A 69 0.63 -7.85 -10.28
N GLY A 70 0.94 -8.37 -11.46
CA GLY A 70 0.39 -7.92 -12.75
C GLY A 70 1.38 -7.14 -13.59
N THR A 71 0.89 -6.19 -14.38
CA THR A 71 1.70 -5.43 -15.32
C THR A 71 2.62 -4.44 -14.62
N TYR A 72 3.93 -4.66 -14.73
CA TYR A 72 4.97 -3.90 -14.03
C TYR A 72 4.90 -2.38 -14.30
N ALA A 73 4.73 -2.00 -15.57
CA ALA A 73 4.73 -0.58 -15.91
C ALA A 73 3.64 0.21 -15.17
N LEU A 74 2.39 -0.26 -15.23
CA LEU A 74 1.29 0.38 -14.50
C LEU A 74 1.47 0.25 -12.98
N ALA A 75 1.88 -0.92 -12.49
CA ALA A 75 2.10 -1.15 -11.07
C ALA A 75 3.18 -0.20 -10.49
N SER A 76 4.27 0.05 -11.23
CA SER A 76 5.32 0.96 -10.80
C SER A 76 4.84 2.41 -10.79
N GLU A 77 4.08 2.85 -11.80
CA GLU A 77 3.52 4.20 -11.85
C GLU A 77 2.54 4.46 -10.69
N ILE A 78 1.65 3.49 -10.40
CA ILE A 78 0.73 3.57 -9.27
C ILE A 78 1.50 3.61 -7.95
N ARG A 79 2.46 2.71 -7.75
CA ARG A 79 3.29 2.67 -6.55
C ARG A 79 4.03 3.97 -6.31
N ASP A 80 4.62 4.55 -7.35
CA ASP A 80 5.43 5.76 -7.24
C ASP A 80 4.54 7.00 -6.98
N ALA A 81 3.36 7.08 -7.61
CA ALA A 81 2.36 8.09 -7.30
C ALA A 81 1.85 7.97 -5.87
N PHE A 82 1.52 6.76 -5.43
CA PHE A 82 1.13 6.48 -4.05
C PHE A 82 2.23 6.88 -3.05
N ARG A 83 3.46 6.45 -3.29
CA ARG A 83 4.60 6.80 -2.45
C ARG A 83 4.72 8.31 -2.31
N THR A 84 4.69 9.04 -3.42
CA THR A 84 4.76 10.50 -3.43
C THR A 84 3.62 11.12 -2.61
N ALA A 85 2.42 10.59 -2.72
CA ALA A 85 1.27 11.10 -1.97
C ALA A 85 1.45 10.93 -0.45
N VAL A 86 1.79 9.73 0.01
CA VAL A 86 1.85 9.44 1.45
C VAL A 86 3.14 9.91 2.14
N THR A 87 4.19 10.24 1.39
CA THR A 87 5.40 10.88 1.95
C THR A 87 5.35 12.41 1.93
N ASN A 88 4.21 13.00 1.50
CA ASN A 88 3.99 14.44 1.46
C ASN A 88 2.55 14.76 1.88
N LEU A 89 2.12 14.20 3.00
CA LEU A 89 0.83 14.54 3.58
C LEU A 89 0.92 15.91 4.27
N LEU A 90 -0.16 16.65 4.17
CA LEU A 90 -0.39 17.88 4.95
C LEU A 90 -1.47 17.59 5.97
N VAL A 91 -1.34 18.19 7.12
CA VAL A 91 -2.36 18.13 8.18
C VAL A 91 -3.33 19.27 7.95
N ASP A 92 -4.61 18.96 7.95
CA ASP A 92 -5.69 19.92 7.86
C ASP A 92 -6.62 19.77 9.06
N ARG A 93 -7.25 20.85 9.50
CA ARG A 93 -8.24 20.83 10.56
C ARG A 93 -9.63 20.93 9.97
N LEU A 94 -10.48 20.00 10.33
CA LEU A 94 -11.87 20.01 9.96
C LEU A 94 -12.67 21.03 10.81
N ASP A 95 -13.84 21.43 10.32
CA ASP A 95 -14.70 22.44 10.98
C ASP A 95 -15.19 21.98 12.37
N ASP A 96 -15.25 20.68 12.62
CA ASP A 96 -15.57 20.04 13.91
C ASP A 96 -14.39 19.96 14.88
N GLY A 97 -13.21 20.36 14.44
CA GLY A 97 -11.97 20.34 15.21
C GLY A 97 -11.14 19.08 15.04
N ASP A 98 -11.64 18.08 14.33
CA ASP A 98 -10.90 16.89 13.98
C ASP A 98 -9.76 17.18 13.00
N VAL A 99 -8.79 16.27 12.97
CA VAL A 99 -7.62 16.38 12.09
C VAL A 99 -7.77 15.44 10.91
N ASP A 100 -7.58 15.96 9.71
CA ASP A 100 -7.51 15.16 8.49
C ASP A 100 -6.12 15.25 7.86
N PHE A 101 -5.81 14.28 7.01
CA PHE A 101 -4.56 14.21 6.27
C PHE A 101 -4.85 14.28 4.78
N VAL A 102 -4.22 15.23 4.11
CA VAL A 102 -4.44 15.49 2.71
C VAL A 102 -3.13 15.41 1.96
N ALA A 103 -3.09 14.70 0.84
CA ALA A 103 -1.90 14.70 0.00
C ALA A 103 -1.64 16.10 -0.56
N ALA A 104 -0.42 16.59 -0.48
CA ALA A 104 -0.03 17.95 -0.88
C ALA A 104 -0.40 18.27 -2.34
N TRP A 105 -0.35 17.27 -3.22
CA TRP A 105 -0.69 17.43 -4.64
C TRP A 105 -2.20 17.54 -4.91
N SER A 106 -3.04 17.18 -3.94
CA SER A 106 -4.50 17.14 -4.14
C SER A 106 -5.15 18.51 -4.28
N GLY A 107 -4.45 19.58 -3.91
CA GLY A 107 -4.98 20.95 -3.88
C GLY A 107 -6.14 21.15 -2.90
N ARG A 108 -6.42 20.17 -2.03
CA ARG A 108 -7.54 20.21 -1.08
C ARG A 108 -7.17 20.80 0.27
N HIS A 109 -5.91 21.07 0.50
CA HIS A 109 -5.45 21.71 1.73
C HIS A 109 -6.08 23.10 1.85
N ARG A 110 -6.78 23.34 2.92
CA ARG A 110 -7.55 24.59 3.14
C ARG A 110 -6.68 25.77 3.58
N GLY A 111 -5.40 25.51 3.88
CA GLY A 111 -4.46 26.58 4.23
C GLY A 111 -4.83 27.29 5.52
N ASN A 112 -5.08 26.55 6.58
CA ASN A 112 -5.38 27.14 7.88
C ASN A 112 -4.07 27.62 8.52
N ASP A 113 -3.69 28.87 8.26
CA ASP A 113 -2.47 29.52 8.74
C ASP A 113 -2.36 29.60 10.28
N GLU A 114 -3.46 29.32 10.98
CA GLU A 114 -3.55 29.37 12.46
C GLU A 114 -3.46 28.00 13.12
N PHE A 115 -3.24 26.93 12.37
CA PHE A 115 -3.24 25.56 12.91
C PHE A 115 -1.86 25.18 13.44
N TYR A 116 -1.71 25.15 14.73
CA TYR A 116 -0.50 24.67 15.42
C TYR A 116 -0.79 23.37 16.17
N ILE A 117 0.05 22.36 15.94
CA ILE A 117 0.03 21.12 16.68
C ILE A 117 1.09 21.19 17.76
N HIS A 118 0.71 20.99 19.02
CA HIS A 118 1.67 20.82 20.10
C HIS A 118 2.37 19.47 19.96
N GLY A 119 3.71 19.44 20.13
CA GLY A 119 4.51 18.24 19.92
C GLY A 119 4.12 17.01 20.75
N SER A 120 3.37 17.20 21.84
CA SER A 120 2.79 16.10 22.65
C SER A 120 1.52 15.50 22.04
N GLU A 121 0.90 16.15 21.06
CA GLU A 121 -0.41 15.80 20.50
C GLU A 121 -0.34 15.55 19.00
N LEU A 122 0.81 15.13 18.50
CA LEU A 122 0.99 14.84 17.08
C LEU A 122 -0.03 13.80 16.61
N PRO A 123 -0.90 14.14 15.65
CA PRO A 123 -1.94 13.24 15.18
C PRO A 123 -1.33 12.03 14.49
N LYS A 124 -2.00 10.90 14.63
CA LYS A 124 -1.56 9.63 14.08
C LYS A 124 -2.23 9.40 12.73
N ILE A 125 -1.45 9.03 11.73
CA ILE A 125 -1.99 8.73 10.40
C ILE A 125 -2.81 7.44 10.47
N PRO A 126 -4.13 7.50 10.27
CA PRO A 126 -4.96 6.30 10.26
C PRO A 126 -4.76 5.50 8.96
N SER A 127 -4.97 4.19 9.02
CA SER A 127 -4.82 3.31 7.85
C SER A 127 -5.74 3.71 6.69
N ARG A 128 -6.94 4.22 6.97
CA ARG A 128 -7.88 4.71 5.94
C ARG A 128 -7.23 5.71 4.98
N ILE A 129 -6.41 6.63 5.50
CA ILE A 129 -5.72 7.63 4.66
C ILE A 129 -4.74 6.94 3.71
N ILE A 130 -3.96 5.98 4.23
CA ILE A 130 -2.97 5.25 3.43
C ILE A 130 -3.67 4.43 2.33
N VAL A 131 -4.75 3.75 2.67
CA VAL A 131 -5.56 2.97 1.72
C VAL A 131 -6.19 3.87 0.65
N ASP A 132 -6.77 5.00 1.06
CA ASP A 132 -7.44 5.91 0.14
C ASP A 132 -6.46 6.60 -0.82
N GLU A 133 -5.24 6.91 -0.38
CA GLU A 133 -4.21 7.43 -1.27
C GLU A 133 -3.75 6.38 -2.30
N LEU A 134 -3.64 5.11 -1.93
CA LEU A 134 -3.37 4.05 -2.92
C LEU A 134 -4.53 3.92 -3.93
N ARG A 135 -5.78 3.96 -3.46
CA ARG A 135 -6.95 3.93 -4.35
C ARG A 135 -6.98 5.12 -5.30
N ARG A 136 -6.62 6.32 -4.83
CA ARG A 136 -6.53 7.52 -5.66
C ARG A 136 -5.42 7.40 -6.70
N ALA A 137 -4.22 6.98 -6.30
CA ALA A 137 -3.11 6.76 -7.21
C ALA A 137 -3.47 5.74 -8.29
N TYR A 138 -4.16 4.65 -7.91
CA TYR A 138 -4.62 3.64 -8.85
C TYR A 138 -5.63 4.21 -9.84
N ARG A 139 -6.64 4.96 -9.38
CA ARG A 139 -7.62 5.61 -10.26
C ARG A 139 -6.93 6.56 -11.23
N SER A 140 -6.13 7.50 -10.72
CA SER A 140 -5.46 8.49 -11.54
C SER A 140 -4.62 7.86 -12.63
N LYS A 141 -3.75 6.91 -12.28
CA LYS A 141 -2.87 6.24 -13.25
C LYS A 141 -3.63 5.29 -14.17
N GLY A 142 -4.65 4.64 -13.67
CA GLY A 142 -5.53 3.82 -14.48
C GLY A 142 -6.32 4.63 -15.50
N ASP A 143 -6.86 5.79 -15.14
CA ASP A 143 -7.57 6.69 -16.05
C ASP A 143 -6.61 7.23 -17.13
N GLU A 144 -5.38 7.61 -16.77
CA GLU A 144 -4.33 7.99 -17.73
C GLU A 144 -4.02 6.85 -18.73
N TRP A 145 -3.97 5.61 -18.25
CA TRP A 145 -3.76 4.44 -19.11
C TRP A 145 -4.94 4.20 -20.04
N MET A 146 -6.18 4.33 -19.57
CA MET A 146 -7.38 4.18 -20.38
C MET A 146 -7.51 5.27 -21.43
N ALA A 147 -7.11 6.50 -21.14
CA ALA A 147 -7.11 7.59 -22.11
C ALA A 147 -6.20 7.30 -23.34
N ASN A 148 -5.14 6.53 -23.14
CA ASN A 148 -4.15 6.21 -24.16
C ASN A 148 -4.27 4.79 -24.75
N ARG A 149 -5.13 3.94 -24.18
CA ARG A 149 -5.25 2.51 -24.53
C ARG A 149 -6.68 2.02 -24.31
N SER A 150 -7.08 0.99 -25.06
CA SER A 150 -8.42 0.44 -25.00
C SER A 150 -8.71 -0.47 -23.80
N ARG A 151 -7.69 -0.81 -23.00
CA ARG A 151 -7.82 -1.73 -21.86
C ARG A 151 -6.83 -1.39 -20.77
N ILE A 152 -7.30 -1.45 -19.52
CA ILE A 152 -6.45 -1.43 -18.35
C ILE A 152 -5.92 -2.84 -18.08
N PRO A 153 -4.61 -3.01 -17.88
CA PRO A 153 -4.07 -4.29 -17.49
C PRO A 153 -4.40 -4.61 -16.03
N ASP A 154 -4.53 -5.89 -15.72
CA ASP A 154 -4.72 -6.34 -14.36
C ASP A 154 -3.49 -6.02 -13.52
N VAL A 155 -3.71 -5.32 -12.42
CA VAL A 155 -2.73 -5.03 -11.39
C VAL A 155 -3.41 -5.18 -10.05
N GLU A 156 -2.78 -5.91 -9.16
CA GLU A 156 -3.25 -6.10 -7.79
C GLU A 156 -2.15 -5.70 -6.81
N PHE A 157 -2.56 -5.12 -5.71
CA PHE A 157 -1.67 -4.75 -4.62
C PHE A 157 -2.09 -5.41 -3.32
N ILE A 158 -1.11 -5.74 -2.49
CA ILE A 158 -1.32 -5.94 -1.06
C ILE A 158 -0.58 -4.82 -0.34
N LEU A 159 -1.33 -4.03 0.40
CA LEU A 159 -0.85 -2.95 1.24
C LEU A 159 -0.94 -3.40 2.69
N PHE A 160 0.14 -3.36 3.45
CA PHE A 160 0.15 -3.82 4.82
C PHE A 160 1.10 -2.99 5.70
N GLY A 161 0.71 -2.82 6.95
CA GLY A 161 1.47 -2.00 7.90
C GLY A 161 0.77 -1.87 9.24
N THR A 162 1.26 -0.99 10.08
CA THR A 162 0.68 -0.71 11.39
C THR A 162 -0.22 0.53 11.30
N ASN A 163 -1.45 0.39 11.73
CA ASN A 163 -2.36 1.52 11.90
C ASN A 163 -1.83 2.45 13.00
N GLY A 164 -1.70 3.73 12.69
CA GLY A 164 -1.19 4.72 13.63
C GLY A 164 -2.06 4.91 14.87
N GLU A 165 -3.37 4.76 14.73
CA GLU A 165 -4.33 4.98 15.81
C GLU A 165 -4.45 3.76 16.72
N THR A 166 -4.72 2.59 16.16
CA THR A 166 -4.98 1.35 16.92
C THR A 166 -3.71 0.61 17.31
N ARG A 167 -2.60 0.87 16.64
CA ARG A 167 -1.32 0.14 16.72
C ARG A 167 -1.42 -1.32 16.28
N GLU A 168 -2.51 -1.70 15.63
CA GLU A 168 -2.72 -3.03 15.10
C GLU A 168 -2.11 -3.17 13.70
N TYR A 169 -1.73 -4.38 13.36
CA TYR A 169 -1.30 -4.70 12.00
C TYR A 169 -2.50 -4.87 11.10
N GLU A 170 -2.54 -4.09 10.04
CA GLU A 170 -3.59 -4.13 9.04
C GLU A 170 -3.03 -4.48 7.67
N ALA A 171 -3.84 -5.11 6.85
CA ALA A 171 -3.51 -5.41 5.47
C ALA A 171 -4.77 -5.32 4.59
N TYR A 172 -4.57 -4.92 3.34
CA TYR A 172 -5.64 -4.71 2.36
C TYR A 172 -5.21 -5.22 1.00
N VAL A 173 -6.12 -5.91 0.31
CA VAL A 173 -6.00 -6.18 -1.13
C VAL A 173 -6.64 -5.03 -1.87
N VAL A 174 -5.88 -4.40 -2.75
CA VAL A 174 -6.36 -3.29 -3.57
C VAL A 174 -6.28 -3.68 -5.04
N SER A 175 -7.42 -3.66 -5.71
CA SER A 175 -7.54 -4.11 -7.09
C SER A 175 -8.60 -3.32 -7.86
N LEU A 176 -8.60 -3.50 -9.17
CA LEU A 176 -9.65 -2.96 -10.04
C LEU A 176 -11.00 -3.62 -9.70
N ASP A 177 -12.03 -2.82 -9.53
CA ASP A 177 -13.40 -3.31 -9.46
C ASP A 177 -13.96 -3.46 -10.88
N GLN A 178 -13.79 -4.64 -11.44
CA GLN A 178 -14.21 -4.93 -12.81
C GLN A 178 -15.73 -4.81 -13.02
N ALA A 179 -16.53 -5.06 -11.97
CA ALA A 179 -17.98 -5.00 -12.05
C ALA A 179 -18.49 -3.55 -12.23
N HIS A 180 -17.76 -2.57 -11.72
CA HIS A 180 -18.11 -1.17 -11.74
C HIS A 180 -17.27 -0.32 -12.70
N THR A 181 -16.32 -0.94 -13.40
CA THR A 181 -15.48 -0.25 -14.38
C THR A 181 -16.11 -0.38 -15.77
N THR A 182 -16.73 0.70 -16.24
CA THR A 182 -17.31 0.77 -17.58
C THR A 182 -16.60 1.82 -18.42
N LEU A 183 -16.56 1.62 -19.74
CA LEU A 183 -15.98 2.59 -20.68
C LEU A 183 -16.67 3.96 -20.50
N GLY A 184 -15.87 5.00 -20.30
CA GLY A 184 -16.36 6.38 -20.13
C GLY A 184 -16.63 6.81 -18.68
N ASN A 185 -16.55 5.90 -17.70
CA ASN A 185 -16.60 6.25 -16.29
C ASN A 185 -15.22 6.17 -15.63
N PRO A 186 -14.97 6.93 -14.56
CA PRO A 186 -13.76 6.79 -13.77
C PRO A 186 -13.56 5.34 -13.28
N ILE A 187 -12.33 4.90 -13.26
CA ILE A 187 -11.98 3.55 -12.81
C ILE A 187 -12.42 3.33 -11.36
N ALA A 188 -13.16 2.26 -11.14
CA ALA A 188 -13.53 1.83 -9.81
C ALA A 188 -12.41 0.95 -9.21
N VAL A 189 -11.96 1.30 -8.00
CA VAL A 189 -10.92 0.58 -7.27
C VAL A 189 -11.48 0.15 -5.91
N LYS A 190 -11.43 -1.14 -5.64
CA LYS A 190 -11.82 -1.72 -4.35
C LYS A 190 -10.60 -1.91 -3.46
N ALA A 191 -10.83 -1.84 -2.15
CA ALA A 191 -9.87 -2.20 -1.13
C ALA A 191 -10.57 -3.10 -0.12
N GLU A 192 -10.09 -4.31 0.01
CA GLU A 192 -10.68 -5.33 0.88
C GLU A 192 -9.73 -5.65 2.02
N PRO A 193 -10.15 -5.55 3.30
CA PRO A 193 -9.30 -5.87 4.42
C PRO A 193 -8.98 -7.38 4.43
N VAL A 194 -7.73 -7.71 4.74
CA VAL A 194 -7.28 -9.09 4.90
C VAL A 194 -7.54 -9.52 6.34
N PRO A 195 -8.38 -10.53 6.57
CA PRO A 195 -8.67 -11.03 7.92
C PRO A 195 -7.43 -11.59 8.60
N THR A 196 -7.41 -11.56 9.92
CA THR A 196 -6.39 -12.27 10.70
C THR A 196 -6.54 -13.78 10.53
N MET A 197 -5.44 -14.51 10.54
CA MET A 197 -5.36 -15.96 10.29
C MET A 197 -5.79 -16.35 8.86
N SER A 198 -5.47 -15.49 7.90
CA SER A 198 -5.76 -15.76 6.49
C SER A 198 -4.51 -15.66 5.62
N VAL A 199 -4.59 -16.33 4.47
CA VAL A 199 -3.60 -16.26 3.40
C VAL A 199 -4.28 -15.74 2.14
N VAL A 200 -3.64 -14.79 1.50
CA VAL A 200 -4.09 -14.19 0.24
C VAL A 200 -2.99 -14.30 -0.79
N ALA A 201 -3.34 -14.65 -2.01
CA ALA A 201 -2.42 -14.62 -3.14
C ALA A 201 -2.95 -13.66 -4.20
N ILE A 202 -2.04 -12.90 -4.80
CA ILE A 202 -2.33 -11.98 -5.91
C ILE A 202 -1.56 -12.39 -7.16
N GLY A 203 -2.09 -12.03 -8.33
CA GLY A 203 -1.50 -12.31 -9.63
C GLY A 203 -2.27 -13.34 -10.43
N SER A 204 -1.62 -14.37 -10.96
CA SER A 204 -2.30 -15.40 -11.78
C SER A 204 -3.42 -16.11 -11.01
N PRO A 205 -4.69 -15.97 -11.41
CA PRO A 205 -5.81 -16.54 -10.65
C PRO A 205 -5.70 -18.05 -10.43
N ALA A 206 -5.23 -18.79 -11.45
CA ALA A 206 -5.10 -20.23 -11.39
C ALA A 206 -4.03 -20.67 -10.37
N GLU A 207 -2.91 -19.99 -10.33
CA GLU A 207 -1.82 -20.30 -9.38
C GLU A 207 -2.12 -19.76 -7.98
N ALA A 208 -2.71 -18.58 -7.89
CA ALA A 208 -3.14 -18.01 -6.63
C ALA A 208 -4.16 -18.91 -5.91
N SER A 209 -5.14 -19.45 -6.65
CA SER A 209 -6.12 -20.38 -6.11
C SER A 209 -5.46 -21.66 -5.56
N LYS A 210 -4.48 -22.23 -6.26
CA LYS A 210 -3.76 -23.43 -5.77
C LYS A 210 -3.03 -23.15 -4.45
N ILE A 211 -2.38 -22.01 -4.34
CA ILE A 211 -1.62 -21.63 -3.15
C ILE A 211 -2.55 -21.44 -1.94
N VAL A 212 -3.66 -20.73 -2.13
CA VAL A 212 -4.60 -20.44 -1.02
C VAL A 212 -5.32 -21.71 -0.53
N THR A 213 -5.49 -22.71 -1.39
CA THR A 213 -6.12 -24.00 -1.03
C THR A 213 -5.13 -25.04 -0.53
N ASP A 214 -3.83 -24.80 -0.60
CA ASP A 214 -2.82 -25.76 -0.14
C ASP A 214 -2.71 -25.77 1.39
N SER A 215 -3.34 -26.77 1.99
CA SER A 215 -3.34 -26.96 3.44
C SER A 215 -1.95 -27.25 4.03
N GLN A 216 -1.03 -27.83 3.26
CA GLN A 216 0.35 -28.09 3.70
C GLN A 216 1.15 -26.79 3.76
N LEU A 217 0.98 -25.91 2.76
CA LEU A 217 1.60 -24.59 2.77
C LEU A 217 1.08 -23.73 3.93
N LEU A 218 -0.23 -23.74 4.17
CA LEU A 218 -0.84 -23.04 5.30
C LEU A 218 -0.31 -23.53 6.64
N ALA A 219 -0.23 -24.86 6.82
CA ALA A 219 0.33 -25.48 8.01
C ALA A 219 1.83 -25.14 8.17
N ALA A 220 2.60 -25.17 7.08
CA ALA A 220 4.02 -24.83 7.10
C ALA A 220 4.26 -23.36 7.49
N ILE A 221 3.44 -22.43 6.97
CA ILE A 221 3.50 -21.02 7.34
C ILE A 221 3.18 -20.84 8.83
N GLN A 222 2.10 -21.48 9.31
CA GLN A 222 1.71 -21.40 10.73
C GLN A 222 2.77 -21.97 11.67
N ASN A 223 3.39 -23.08 11.29
CA ASN A 223 4.42 -23.76 12.10
C ASN A 223 5.81 -23.09 12.03
N SER A 224 6.07 -22.29 11.00
CA SER A 224 7.37 -21.59 10.85
C SER A 224 7.49 -20.31 11.67
N VAL A 225 6.41 -19.88 12.29
CA VAL A 225 6.38 -18.67 13.11
C VAL A 225 6.79 -19.02 14.54
N PRO A 226 7.92 -18.45 15.05
CA PRO A 226 8.33 -18.71 16.43
C PRO A 226 7.29 -18.08 17.40
N PRO A 227 7.05 -18.73 18.55
CA PRO A 227 6.02 -18.31 19.51
C PRO A 227 6.35 -17.03 20.32
N SER A 228 7.33 -16.24 19.94
CA SER A 228 7.76 -15.07 20.70
C SER A 228 7.60 -13.74 19.94
N SER A 229 6.76 -12.96 20.41
CA SER A 229 6.57 -11.51 20.74
C SER A 229 7.44 -10.42 20.10
N ALA A 230 8.17 -10.65 19.03
CA ALA A 230 8.85 -9.57 18.30
C ALA A 230 8.49 -9.63 16.82
N VAL A 231 7.60 -8.76 16.40
CA VAL A 231 7.34 -8.52 14.97
C VAL A 231 8.65 -8.04 14.34
N ARG A 232 9.38 -8.94 13.72
CA ARG A 232 10.51 -8.61 12.87
C ARG A 232 10.03 -8.70 11.43
N THR A 233 9.98 -7.59 10.75
CA THR A 233 9.87 -7.57 9.29
C THR A 233 11.18 -8.16 8.73
N VAL A 234 11.15 -9.42 8.36
CA VAL A 234 12.31 -10.10 7.79
C VAL A 234 12.14 -10.16 6.28
N PHE A 235 12.83 -9.29 5.57
CA PHE A 235 12.95 -9.42 4.11
C PHE A 235 13.95 -10.52 3.80
N ARG A 236 13.47 -11.71 3.47
CA ARG A 236 14.30 -12.77 2.89
C ARG A 236 14.02 -12.87 1.40
N ARG A 237 15.08 -12.76 0.62
CA ARG A 237 15.07 -13.08 -0.80
C ARG A 237 15.09 -14.61 -0.92
N ALA A 238 13.94 -15.21 -1.23
CA ALA A 238 13.92 -16.61 -1.60
C ALA A 238 14.31 -16.72 -3.08
N THR A 239 15.48 -17.26 -3.35
CA THR A 239 15.83 -17.77 -4.68
C THR A 239 15.21 -19.16 -4.78
N LEU A 240 14.13 -19.28 -5.54
CA LEU A 240 13.66 -20.59 -5.99
C LEU A 240 14.70 -21.07 -7.02
N THR A 241 15.50 -22.04 -6.65
CA THR A 241 16.28 -22.83 -7.61
C THR A 241 15.33 -23.63 -8.48
N PRO A 242 15.60 -23.78 -9.77
CA PRO A 242 14.76 -24.47 -10.73
C PRO A 242 14.60 -25.95 -10.40
#